data_528db0df4cffaa36b1cbc78108f62976
#
_entry.id   528db0df4cffaa36b1cbc78108f62976
#
_cell.length_a   1.000
_cell.length_b   1.000
_cell.length_c   1.000
_cell.angle_alpha   90.00
_cell.angle_beta   90.00
_cell.angle_gamma   90.00
#
_symmetry.space_group_name_H-M   'P 1'
#
loop_
_entity.id
_entity.type
_entity.pdbx_description
1 polymer ?
#
loop_
_entity_poly.entity_id
_entity_poly.type
_entity_poly.pdbx_seq_one_letter_code
_entity_poly.pdbx_strand_id
1 'polypeptide(L)'
;RLIPLSTVYMIITSERSYTNVVALAELAPDDYLIKPFTAEQLQGRLVKAIYKKHVLRHIYEQVEHGALQEALAACDRVIQQQPTYMYDALRFKGELLHQLGRTREAEEVFRRVLEGRVVPWAKMGLAMALRDRGALDEAEQLAEQVTQEAPDYLSAYDFLASVHEAQGRLEEAQHALQRAADASPHNTLRQRMVGDVAMRNKDMLAAEKAYGKVIERSKGSSLRTVDDFANLSRVLVERGHIDASRKIAADMKREWRGD
;
A
#
# COMPACT_ATOMS: atom_id res chain seq x y z
N ARG A 1 -8.66 11.92 1.91
CA ARG A 1 -7.42 12.27 1.18
C ARG A 1 -7.22 13.78 1.25
N LEU A 2 -6.02 14.25 1.60
CA LEU A 2 -5.71 15.67 1.74
C LEU A 2 -5.45 16.39 0.41
N ILE A 3 -5.11 15.63 -0.65
CA ILE A 3 -4.76 16.15 -1.96
C ILE A 3 -5.72 15.55 -3.00
N PRO A 4 -6.38 16.39 -3.86
CA PRO A 4 -7.25 15.90 -4.92
C PRO A 4 -6.54 14.94 -5.87
N LEU A 5 -7.26 13.94 -6.39
CA LEU A 5 -6.74 12.97 -7.37
C LEU A 5 -6.27 13.63 -8.67
N SER A 6 -6.88 14.77 -9.03
CA SER A 6 -6.53 15.56 -10.19
C SER A 6 -5.21 16.33 -10.06
N THR A 7 -4.67 16.46 -8.85
CA THR A 7 -3.38 17.14 -8.60
C THR A 7 -2.22 16.29 -9.11
N VAL A 8 -1.27 16.92 -9.81
CA VAL A 8 -0.02 16.28 -10.18
C VAL A 8 0.89 16.24 -8.97
N TYR A 9 1.28 15.04 -8.55
CA TYR A 9 2.21 14.80 -7.47
C TYR A 9 3.50 14.21 -8.03
N MET A 10 4.59 15.00 -8.00
CA MET A 10 5.91 14.60 -8.49
C MET A 10 6.94 14.64 -7.38
N ILE A 11 7.76 13.61 -7.27
CA ILE A 11 8.87 13.57 -6.33
C ILE A 11 10.16 13.97 -7.07
N ILE A 12 10.85 14.99 -6.55
CA ILE A 12 12.14 15.46 -7.06
C ILE A 12 13.17 15.34 -5.94
N THR A 13 14.20 14.52 -6.14
CA THR A 13 15.16 14.20 -5.07
C THR A 13 16.56 13.95 -5.62
N SER A 14 17.58 14.07 -4.77
CA SER A 14 18.95 13.56 -5.00
C SER A 14 19.14 12.15 -4.43
N GLU A 15 18.15 11.63 -3.73
CA GLU A 15 18.19 10.31 -3.10
C GLU A 15 18.29 9.21 -4.15
N ARG A 16 19.27 8.33 -3.99
CA ARG A 16 19.55 7.18 -4.85
C ARG A 16 19.57 5.87 -4.09
N SER A 17 19.45 5.93 -2.76
CA SER A 17 19.38 4.72 -1.94
C SER A 17 18.14 3.93 -2.30
N TYR A 18 18.34 2.66 -2.60
CA TYR A 18 17.26 1.73 -2.99
C TYR A 18 16.09 1.75 -1.99
N THR A 19 16.37 1.62 -0.70
CA THR A 19 15.35 1.61 0.36
C THR A 19 14.51 2.88 0.39
N ASN A 20 15.15 4.05 0.23
CA ASN A 20 14.44 5.33 0.25
C ASN A 20 13.64 5.55 -1.05
N VAL A 21 14.14 5.09 -2.19
CA VAL A 21 13.43 5.16 -3.47
C VAL A 21 12.18 4.28 -3.44
N VAL A 22 12.28 3.06 -2.92
CA VAL A 22 11.14 2.15 -2.76
C VAL A 22 10.11 2.74 -1.81
N ALA A 23 10.52 3.31 -0.66
CA ALA A 23 9.63 3.97 0.28
C ALA A 23 8.90 5.18 -0.35
N LEU A 24 9.57 5.95 -1.21
CA LEU A 24 8.96 7.06 -1.94
C LEU A 24 8.00 6.58 -3.04
N ALA A 25 8.27 5.44 -3.68
CA ALA A 25 7.38 4.84 -4.67
C ALA A 25 6.04 4.38 -4.04
N GLU A 26 6.03 3.99 -2.77
CA GLU A 26 4.80 3.65 -2.02
C GLU A 26 3.83 4.84 -1.89
N LEU A 27 4.32 6.09 -1.99
CA LEU A 27 3.47 7.28 -2.02
C LEU A 27 2.71 7.44 -3.34
N ALA A 28 2.95 6.54 -4.31
CA ALA A 28 2.33 6.51 -5.63
C ALA A 28 2.35 7.88 -6.33
N PRO A 29 3.53 8.51 -6.52
CA PRO A 29 3.64 9.76 -7.26
C PRO A 29 3.27 9.55 -8.73
N ASP A 30 2.86 10.62 -9.40
CA ASP A 30 2.62 10.59 -10.85
C ASP A 30 3.92 10.46 -11.64
N ASP A 31 5.02 10.96 -11.09
CA ASP A 31 6.37 10.78 -11.65
C ASP A 31 7.45 11.00 -10.58
N TYR A 32 8.65 10.52 -10.89
CA TYR A 32 9.81 10.58 -10.01
C TYR A 32 11.04 11.08 -10.79
N LEU A 33 11.70 12.15 -10.33
CA LEU A 33 12.82 12.76 -11.01
C LEU A 33 14.04 12.86 -10.09
N ILE A 34 15.16 12.23 -10.52
CA ILE A 34 16.41 12.24 -9.75
C ILE A 34 17.31 13.39 -10.23
N LYS A 35 17.85 14.14 -9.28
CA LYS A 35 18.87 15.20 -9.55
C LYS A 35 20.22 14.57 -9.92
N PRO A 36 21.00 15.18 -10.86
CA PRO A 36 20.68 16.36 -11.65
C PRO A 36 19.76 16.07 -12.84
N PHE A 37 18.95 17.04 -13.26
CA PHE A 37 18.10 16.99 -14.45
C PHE A 37 18.06 18.34 -15.15
N THR A 38 17.70 18.36 -16.44
CA THR A 38 17.55 19.59 -17.22
C THR A 38 16.14 20.16 -17.11
N ALA A 39 15.99 21.45 -17.46
CA ALA A 39 14.67 22.10 -17.52
C ALA A 39 13.72 21.38 -18.51
N GLU A 40 14.27 20.94 -19.66
CA GLU A 40 13.51 20.20 -20.69
C GLU A 40 13.02 18.86 -20.17
N GLN A 41 13.84 18.14 -19.40
CA GLN A 41 13.43 16.87 -18.77
C GLN A 41 12.28 17.07 -17.79
N LEU A 42 12.37 18.07 -16.93
CA LEU A 42 11.31 18.42 -15.99
C LEU A 42 10.03 18.83 -16.73
N GLN A 43 10.15 19.74 -17.71
CA GLN A 43 9.03 20.21 -18.51
C GLN A 43 8.33 19.06 -19.24
N GLY A 44 9.08 18.18 -19.90
CA GLY A 44 8.52 17.05 -20.63
C GLY A 44 7.74 16.07 -19.73
N ARG A 45 8.24 15.82 -18.52
CA ARG A 45 7.56 14.97 -17.54
C ARG A 45 6.31 15.64 -16.97
N LEU A 46 6.40 16.92 -16.61
CA LEU A 46 5.24 17.70 -16.11
C LEU A 46 4.12 17.76 -17.14
N VAL A 47 4.44 18.06 -18.42
CA VAL A 47 3.43 18.09 -19.49
C VAL A 47 2.73 16.76 -19.64
N LYS A 48 3.48 15.63 -19.61
CA LYS A 48 2.87 14.29 -19.66
C LYS A 48 1.96 14.01 -18.47
N ALA A 49 2.41 14.33 -17.26
CA ALA A 49 1.62 14.13 -16.04
C ALA A 49 0.35 15.01 -16.04
N ILE A 50 0.46 16.29 -16.41
CA ILE A 50 -0.68 17.21 -16.51
C ILE A 50 -1.68 16.70 -17.56
N TYR A 51 -1.21 16.29 -18.73
CA TYR A 51 -2.09 15.79 -19.80
C TYR A 51 -2.80 14.50 -19.39
N LYS A 52 -2.09 13.56 -18.74
CA LYS A 52 -2.69 12.35 -18.16
C LYS A 52 -3.80 12.71 -17.17
N LYS A 53 -3.52 13.63 -16.22
CA LYS A 53 -4.53 14.11 -15.25
C LYS A 53 -5.73 14.77 -15.96
N HIS A 54 -5.49 15.53 -17.01
CA HIS A 54 -6.57 16.16 -17.80
C HIS A 54 -7.47 15.09 -18.45
N VAL A 55 -6.90 14.08 -19.11
CA VAL A 55 -7.66 13.00 -19.75
C VAL A 55 -8.48 12.20 -18.73
N LEU A 56 -7.90 11.91 -17.57
CA LEU A 56 -8.55 11.11 -16.52
C LEU A 56 -9.39 11.97 -15.54
N ARG A 57 -9.45 13.30 -15.74
CA ARG A 57 -10.07 14.23 -14.79
C ARG A 57 -11.48 13.85 -14.38
N HIS A 58 -12.31 13.47 -15.35
CA HIS A 58 -13.70 13.13 -15.07
C HIS A 58 -13.83 11.85 -14.22
N ILE A 59 -12.92 10.88 -14.38
CA ILE A 59 -12.86 9.71 -13.49
C ILE A 59 -12.55 10.17 -12.06
N TYR A 60 -11.54 11.02 -11.88
CA TYR A 60 -11.14 11.52 -10.57
C TYR A 60 -12.27 12.29 -9.87
N GLU A 61 -12.94 13.20 -10.59
CA GLU A 61 -14.07 13.98 -10.08
C GLU A 61 -15.19 13.09 -9.57
N GLN A 62 -15.59 12.06 -10.35
CA GLN A 62 -16.65 11.17 -9.94
C GLN A 62 -16.25 10.31 -8.72
N VAL A 63 -15.00 9.84 -8.66
CA VAL A 63 -14.47 9.11 -7.50
C VAL A 63 -14.46 9.99 -6.24
N GLU A 64 -14.03 11.24 -6.34
CA GLU A 64 -13.99 12.20 -5.22
C GLU A 64 -15.39 12.55 -4.69
N HIS A 65 -16.40 12.55 -5.54
CA HIS A 65 -17.80 12.75 -5.16
C HIS A 65 -18.50 11.46 -4.68
N GLY A 66 -17.79 10.30 -4.71
CA GLY A 66 -18.38 9.01 -4.36
C GLY A 66 -19.36 8.45 -5.40
N ALA A 67 -19.43 9.07 -6.59
CA ALA A 67 -20.28 8.68 -7.71
C ALA A 67 -19.61 7.54 -8.52
N LEU A 68 -19.50 6.34 -7.88
CA LEU A 68 -18.69 5.24 -8.39
C LEU A 68 -19.22 4.64 -9.71
N GLN A 69 -20.54 4.67 -9.95
CA GLN A 69 -21.14 4.20 -11.21
C GLN A 69 -20.82 5.15 -12.37
N GLU A 70 -20.89 6.46 -12.13
CA GLU A 70 -20.50 7.50 -13.06
C GLU A 70 -18.99 7.46 -13.37
N ALA A 71 -18.18 7.12 -12.34
CA ALA A 71 -16.75 6.89 -12.52
C ALA A 71 -16.48 5.70 -13.43
N LEU A 72 -17.22 4.58 -13.31
CA LEU A 72 -17.13 3.44 -14.22
C LEU A 72 -17.47 3.83 -15.67
N ALA A 73 -18.56 4.58 -15.86
CA ALA A 73 -18.94 5.07 -17.18
C ALA A 73 -17.88 6.03 -17.77
N ALA A 74 -17.22 6.81 -16.92
CA ALA A 74 -16.10 7.67 -17.34
C ALA A 74 -14.89 6.83 -17.77
N CYS A 75 -14.57 5.74 -17.06
CA CYS A 75 -13.53 4.79 -17.46
C CYS A 75 -13.82 4.22 -18.87
N ASP A 76 -15.05 3.78 -19.13
CA ASP A 76 -15.45 3.21 -20.43
C ASP A 76 -15.27 4.22 -21.57
N ARG A 77 -15.61 5.50 -21.34
CA ARG A 77 -15.38 6.57 -22.34
C ARG A 77 -13.88 6.73 -22.64
N VAL A 78 -13.02 6.76 -21.62
CA VAL A 78 -11.58 6.87 -21.84
C VAL A 78 -11.02 5.64 -22.56
N ILE A 79 -11.45 4.43 -22.19
CA ILE A 79 -11.03 3.17 -22.85
C ILE A 79 -11.35 3.20 -24.35
N GLN A 80 -12.51 3.73 -24.74
CA GLN A 80 -12.94 3.80 -26.14
C GLN A 80 -12.27 4.93 -26.92
N GLN A 81 -12.07 6.10 -26.30
CA GLN A 81 -11.70 7.33 -27.00
C GLN A 81 -10.21 7.68 -26.88
N GLN A 82 -9.50 7.12 -25.89
CA GLN A 82 -8.13 7.50 -25.55
C GLN A 82 -7.22 6.27 -25.43
N PRO A 83 -6.81 5.63 -26.54
CA PRO A 83 -6.02 4.40 -26.53
C PRO A 83 -4.72 4.50 -25.70
N THR A 84 -4.09 5.68 -25.70
CA THR A 84 -2.85 5.95 -24.93
C THR A 84 -3.05 5.75 -23.43
N TYR A 85 -4.24 6.05 -22.90
CA TYR A 85 -4.56 5.99 -21.46
C TYR A 85 -5.53 4.84 -21.14
N MET A 86 -5.76 3.95 -22.09
CA MET A 86 -6.65 2.80 -21.92
C MET A 86 -6.27 1.94 -20.70
N TYR A 87 -4.99 1.65 -20.51
CA TYR A 87 -4.54 0.83 -19.38
C TYR A 87 -4.69 1.55 -18.03
N ASP A 88 -4.51 2.87 -18.00
CA ASP A 88 -4.77 3.66 -16.79
C ASP A 88 -6.27 3.61 -16.43
N ALA A 89 -7.16 3.76 -17.42
CA ALA A 89 -8.60 3.70 -17.22
C ALA A 89 -9.07 2.28 -16.85
N LEU A 90 -8.49 1.21 -17.45
CA LEU A 90 -8.76 -0.19 -17.07
C LEU A 90 -8.35 -0.47 -15.63
N ARG A 91 -7.24 0.08 -15.16
CA ARG A 91 -6.83 -0.01 -13.77
C ARG A 91 -7.87 0.60 -12.84
N PHE A 92 -8.29 1.84 -13.08
CA PHE A 92 -9.36 2.49 -12.31
C PHE A 92 -10.66 1.69 -12.36
N LYS A 93 -11.05 1.19 -13.53
CA LYS A 93 -12.25 0.39 -13.69
C LYS A 93 -12.20 -0.87 -12.82
N GLY A 94 -11.09 -1.62 -12.85
CA GLY A 94 -10.91 -2.81 -12.01
C GLY A 94 -10.95 -2.50 -10.52
N GLU A 95 -10.27 -1.44 -10.07
CA GLU A 95 -10.26 -0.98 -8.69
C GLU A 95 -11.67 -0.53 -8.21
N LEU A 96 -12.41 0.19 -9.05
CA LEU A 96 -13.79 0.62 -8.76
C LEU A 96 -14.77 -0.54 -8.68
N LEU A 97 -14.67 -1.50 -9.60
CA LEU A 97 -15.49 -2.72 -9.58
C LEU A 97 -15.24 -3.53 -8.32
N HIS A 98 -13.97 -3.66 -7.91
CA HIS A 98 -13.59 -4.31 -6.66
C HIS A 98 -14.20 -3.56 -5.45
N GLN A 99 -14.10 -2.24 -5.39
CA GLN A 99 -14.68 -1.42 -4.32
C GLN A 99 -16.21 -1.54 -4.24
N LEU A 100 -16.89 -1.73 -5.37
CA LEU A 100 -18.33 -1.96 -5.47
C LEU A 100 -18.75 -3.40 -5.16
N GLY A 101 -17.82 -4.29 -4.83
CA GLY A 101 -18.08 -5.72 -4.61
C GLY A 101 -18.44 -6.49 -5.90
N ARG A 102 -18.24 -5.87 -7.08
CA ARG A 102 -18.47 -6.49 -8.41
C ARG A 102 -17.24 -7.33 -8.81
N THR A 103 -16.88 -8.28 -7.95
CA THR A 103 -15.61 -9.02 -8.00
C THR A 103 -15.39 -9.78 -9.30
N ARG A 104 -16.45 -10.39 -9.87
CA ARG A 104 -16.33 -11.13 -11.16
C ARG A 104 -15.98 -10.21 -12.32
N GLU A 105 -16.59 -9.04 -12.36
CA GLU A 105 -16.31 -8.05 -13.40
C GLU A 105 -14.93 -7.43 -13.24
N ALA A 106 -14.49 -7.21 -12.01
CA ALA A 106 -13.11 -6.80 -11.72
C ALA A 106 -12.11 -7.85 -12.23
N GLU A 107 -12.35 -9.13 -11.96
CA GLU A 107 -11.54 -10.25 -12.45
C GLU A 107 -11.44 -10.25 -13.97
N GLU A 108 -12.57 -10.10 -14.69
CA GLU A 108 -12.59 -10.04 -16.15
C GLU A 108 -11.75 -8.88 -16.70
N VAL A 109 -11.85 -7.70 -16.07
CA VAL A 109 -11.04 -6.52 -16.44
C VAL A 109 -9.55 -6.82 -16.29
N PHE A 110 -9.12 -7.38 -15.15
CA PHE A 110 -7.70 -7.66 -14.92
C PHE A 110 -7.18 -8.78 -15.82
N ARG A 111 -7.95 -9.84 -16.07
CA ARG A 111 -7.60 -10.90 -17.04
C ARG A 111 -7.40 -10.33 -18.44
N ARG A 112 -8.33 -9.50 -18.91
CA ARG A 112 -8.21 -8.83 -20.20
C ARG A 112 -6.97 -7.95 -20.33
N VAL A 113 -6.59 -7.25 -19.25
CA VAL A 113 -5.32 -6.49 -19.24
C VAL A 113 -4.13 -7.43 -19.41
N LEU A 114 -4.13 -8.56 -18.69
CA LEU A 114 -3.02 -9.53 -18.70
C LEU A 114 -2.87 -10.27 -20.04
N GLU A 115 -3.94 -10.41 -20.84
CA GLU A 115 -3.86 -10.93 -22.22
C GLU A 115 -3.03 -10.01 -23.13
N GLY A 116 -3.12 -8.71 -22.94
CA GLY A 116 -2.39 -7.71 -23.75
C GLY A 116 -1.09 -7.24 -23.14
N ARG A 117 -0.97 -7.22 -21.81
CA ARG A 117 0.19 -6.68 -21.11
C ARG A 117 0.36 -7.28 -19.72
N VAL A 118 1.47 -7.98 -19.52
CA VAL A 118 1.81 -8.50 -18.18
C VAL A 118 2.38 -7.37 -17.33
N VAL A 119 1.62 -6.94 -16.32
CA VAL A 119 2.00 -5.85 -15.41
C VAL A 119 1.66 -6.21 -13.96
N PRO A 120 2.52 -5.85 -12.98
CA PRO A 120 2.34 -6.22 -11.58
C PRO A 120 0.99 -5.78 -11.00
N TRP A 121 0.53 -4.55 -11.29
CA TRP A 121 -0.73 -4.05 -10.76
C TRP A 121 -1.96 -4.84 -11.22
N ALA A 122 -1.95 -5.39 -12.46
CA ALA A 122 -3.05 -6.20 -12.97
C ALA A 122 -3.05 -7.60 -12.35
N LYS A 123 -1.86 -8.21 -12.15
CA LYS A 123 -1.73 -9.45 -11.38
C LYS A 123 -2.24 -9.29 -9.96
N MET A 124 -1.87 -8.21 -9.29
CA MET A 124 -2.35 -7.92 -7.94
C MET A 124 -3.86 -7.67 -7.89
N GLY A 125 -4.41 -6.91 -8.85
CA GLY A 125 -5.86 -6.71 -8.95
C GLY A 125 -6.62 -8.03 -9.15
N LEU A 126 -6.09 -8.91 -10.01
CA LEU A 126 -6.63 -10.26 -10.19
C LEU A 126 -6.53 -11.10 -8.91
N ALA A 127 -5.37 -11.07 -8.23
CA ALA A 127 -5.18 -11.78 -6.97
C ALA A 127 -6.16 -11.32 -5.89
N MET A 128 -6.42 -10.01 -5.79
CA MET A 128 -7.41 -9.46 -4.87
C MET A 128 -8.83 -9.96 -5.19
N ALA A 129 -9.21 -9.96 -6.46
CA ALA A 129 -10.51 -10.47 -6.89
C ALA A 129 -10.66 -11.99 -6.61
N LEU A 130 -9.61 -12.77 -6.82
CA LEU A 130 -9.59 -14.21 -6.51
C LEU A 130 -9.70 -14.47 -5.00
N ARG A 131 -8.97 -13.73 -4.17
CA ARG A 131 -9.09 -13.82 -2.72
C ARG A 131 -10.52 -13.57 -2.26
N ASP A 132 -11.17 -12.53 -2.76
CA ASP A 132 -12.52 -12.15 -2.37
C ASP A 132 -13.58 -13.20 -2.83
N ARG A 133 -13.23 -14.01 -3.82
CA ARG A 133 -14.01 -15.20 -4.22
C ARG A 133 -13.68 -16.46 -3.43
N GLY A 134 -12.71 -16.40 -2.54
CA GLY A 134 -12.24 -17.55 -1.76
C GLY A 134 -11.22 -18.45 -2.48
N ALA A 135 -10.76 -18.09 -3.68
CA ALA A 135 -9.72 -18.81 -4.43
C ALA A 135 -8.32 -18.41 -3.91
N LEU A 136 -8.05 -18.76 -2.63
CA LEU A 136 -6.85 -18.30 -1.90
C LEU A 136 -5.55 -18.81 -2.53
N ASP A 137 -5.52 -20.06 -2.99
CA ASP A 137 -4.31 -20.66 -3.58
C ASP A 137 -3.92 -19.99 -4.91
N GLU A 138 -4.91 -19.67 -5.76
CA GLU A 138 -4.65 -18.93 -7.01
C GLU A 138 -4.22 -17.48 -6.72
N ALA A 139 -4.82 -16.84 -5.72
CA ALA A 139 -4.46 -15.50 -5.29
C ALA A 139 -3.02 -15.45 -4.75
N GLU A 140 -2.62 -16.44 -3.96
CA GLU A 140 -1.27 -16.61 -3.45
C GLU A 140 -0.26 -16.75 -4.58
N GLN A 141 -0.48 -17.69 -5.51
CA GLN A 141 0.41 -17.92 -6.65
C GLN A 141 0.66 -16.65 -7.48
N LEU A 142 -0.38 -15.87 -7.75
CA LEU A 142 -0.24 -14.61 -8.48
C LEU A 142 0.58 -13.59 -7.71
N ALA A 143 0.36 -13.46 -6.41
CA ALA A 143 1.10 -12.53 -5.58
C ALA A 143 2.57 -12.95 -5.42
N GLU A 144 2.85 -14.25 -5.31
CA GLU A 144 4.22 -14.79 -5.34
C GLU A 144 4.94 -14.45 -6.64
N GLN A 145 4.28 -14.64 -7.78
CA GLN A 145 4.83 -14.23 -9.07
C GLN A 145 5.19 -12.74 -9.08
N VAL A 146 4.33 -11.88 -8.53
CA VAL A 146 4.62 -10.45 -8.44
C VAL A 146 5.83 -10.17 -7.55
N THR A 147 5.99 -10.85 -6.41
CA THR A 147 7.17 -10.66 -5.55
C THR A 147 8.47 -11.15 -6.19
N GLN A 148 8.40 -12.10 -7.12
CA GLN A 148 9.57 -12.58 -7.88
C GLN A 148 9.92 -11.65 -9.04
N GLU A 149 8.93 -11.19 -9.80
CA GLU A 149 9.11 -10.35 -10.99
C GLU A 149 9.36 -8.88 -10.66
N ALA A 150 8.78 -8.38 -9.56
CA ALA A 150 8.88 -7.02 -9.08
C ALA A 150 9.07 -7.00 -7.55
N PRO A 151 10.28 -7.30 -7.04
CA PRO A 151 10.55 -7.37 -5.60
C PRO A 151 10.27 -6.06 -4.85
N ASP A 152 10.22 -4.94 -5.56
CA ASP A 152 9.94 -3.61 -5.02
C ASP A 152 8.43 -3.32 -4.90
N TYR A 153 7.59 -4.19 -5.41
CA TYR A 153 6.14 -4.06 -5.30
C TYR A 153 5.69 -4.54 -3.91
N LEU A 154 6.02 -3.75 -2.88
CA LEU A 154 5.91 -4.16 -1.47
C LEU A 154 4.48 -4.51 -1.05
N SER A 155 3.46 -3.91 -1.67
CA SER A 155 2.07 -4.27 -1.42
C SER A 155 1.73 -5.73 -1.80
N ALA A 156 2.54 -6.40 -2.62
CA ALA A 156 2.36 -7.83 -2.88
C ALA A 156 2.72 -8.68 -1.65
N TYR A 157 3.72 -8.28 -0.88
CA TYR A 157 4.05 -8.95 0.38
C TYR A 157 3.00 -8.71 1.46
N ASP A 158 2.47 -7.47 1.53
CA ASP A 158 1.35 -7.16 2.45
C ASP A 158 0.12 -8.00 2.11
N PHE A 159 -0.15 -8.17 0.82
CA PHE A 159 -1.24 -9.02 0.33
C PHE A 159 -1.00 -10.50 0.64
N LEU A 160 0.21 -11.05 0.34
CA LEU A 160 0.58 -12.42 0.69
C LEU A 160 0.38 -12.70 2.18
N ALA A 161 0.81 -11.77 3.04
CA ALA A 161 0.57 -11.90 4.47
C ALA A 161 -0.92 -12.04 4.78
N SER A 162 -1.78 -11.22 4.16
CA SER A 162 -3.23 -11.31 4.37
C SER A 162 -3.83 -12.64 3.91
N VAL A 163 -3.31 -13.23 2.82
CA VAL A 163 -3.73 -14.55 2.33
C VAL A 163 -3.27 -15.64 3.29
N HIS A 164 -2.00 -15.61 3.71
CA HIS A 164 -1.46 -16.57 4.68
C HIS A 164 -2.22 -16.52 6.03
N GLU A 165 -2.56 -15.31 6.50
CA GLU A 165 -3.40 -15.15 7.69
C GLU A 165 -4.78 -15.79 7.53
N ALA A 166 -5.43 -15.59 6.37
CA ALA A 166 -6.71 -16.19 6.08
C ALA A 166 -6.66 -17.73 6.04
N GLN A 167 -5.49 -18.28 5.71
CA GLN A 167 -5.21 -19.73 5.71
C GLN A 167 -4.69 -20.23 7.07
N GLY A 168 -4.52 -19.35 8.07
CA GLY A 168 -3.98 -19.70 9.40
C GLY A 168 -2.46 -19.91 9.43
N ARG A 169 -1.76 -19.57 8.35
CA ARG A 169 -0.29 -19.71 8.21
C ARG A 169 0.41 -18.45 8.74
N LEU A 170 0.44 -18.30 10.06
CA LEU A 170 0.93 -17.08 10.72
C LEU A 170 2.44 -16.85 10.56
N GLU A 171 3.24 -17.92 10.49
CA GLU A 171 4.69 -17.82 10.30
C GLU A 171 5.02 -17.23 8.91
N GLU A 172 4.38 -17.74 7.88
CA GLU A 172 4.53 -17.26 6.50
C GLU A 172 4.04 -15.81 6.35
N ALA A 173 2.92 -15.47 7.01
CA ALA A 173 2.42 -14.11 7.05
C ALA A 173 3.42 -13.15 7.70
N GLN A 174 3.98 -13.52 8.85
CA GLN A 174 5.01 -12.74 9.54
C GLN A 174 6.26 -12.57 8.66
N HIS A 175 6.71 -13.62 8.00
CA HIS A 175 7.87 -13.57 7.11
C HIS A 175 7.65 -12.63 5.91
N ALA A 176 6.48 -12.68 5.26
CA ALA A 176 6.13 -11.80 4.16
C ALA A 176 6.14 -10.33 4.60
N LEU A 177 5.49 -9.99 5.71
CA LEU A 177 5.47 -8.63 6.25
C LEU A 177 6.86 -8.16 6.67
N GLN A 178 7.69 -9.03 7.26
CA GLN A 178 9.04 -8.66 7.66
C GLN A 178 9.90 -8.28 6.44
N ARG A 179 9.82 -9.03 5.34
CA ARG A 179 10.52 -8.69 4.08
C ARG A 179 10.12 -7.31 3.57
N ALA A 180 8.84 -7.01 3.53
CA ALA A 180 8.36 -5.69 3.12
C ALA A 180 8.77 -4.58 4.10
N ALA A 181 8.76 -4.86 5.41
CA ALA A 181 9.16 -3.91 6.45
C ALA A 181 10.68 -3.61 6.42
N ASP A 182 11.50 -4.57 6.03
CA ASP A 182 12.95 -4.38 5.88
C ASP A 182 13.27 -3.53 4.63
N ALA A 183 12.49 -3.69 3.54
CA ALA A 183 12.63 -2.89 2.34
C ALA A 183 12.08 -1.45 2.50
N SER A 184 11.07 -1.25 3.35
CA SER A 184 10.49 0.07 3.66
C SER A 184 10.44 0.31 5.17
N PRO A 185 11.59 0.48 5.84
CA PRO A 185 11.66 0.52 7.30
C PRO A 185 10.96 1.73 7.93
N HIS A 186 10.68 2.79 7.18
CA HIS A 186 9.97 3.99 7.65
C HIS A 186 8.44 3.87 7.59
N ASN A 187 7.89 2.82 6.99
CA ASN A 187 6.47 2.57 6.95
C ASN A 187 5.97 2.04 8.31
N THR A 188 5.46 2.96 9.15
CA THR A 188 4.97 2.63 10.50
C THR A 188 3.74 1.72 10.47
N LEU A 189 2.88 1.84 9.44
CA LEU A 189 1.72 0.96 9.28
C LEU A 189 2.17 -0.50 9.11
N ARG A 190 3.15 -0.74 8.24
CA ARG A 190 3.69 -2.09 8.01
C ARG A 190 4.37 -2.64 9.26
N GLN A 191 5.10 -1.79 10.02
CA GLN A 191 5.67 -2.21 11.29
C GLN A 191 4.59 -2.62 12.30
N ARG A 192 3.41 -1.95 12.33
CA ARG A 192 2.27 -2.41 13.14
C ARG A 192 1.78 -3.77 12.69
N MET A 193 1.60 -3.98 11.38
CA MET A 193 1.17 -5.28 10.84
C MET A 193 2.14 -6.40 11.23
N VAL A 194 3.45 -6.15 11.18
CA VAL A 194 4.47 -7.11 11.69
C VAL A 194 4.23 -7.40 13.17
N GLY A 195 4.03 -6.39 13.99
CA GLY A 195 3.76 -6.54 15.42
C GLY A 195 2.49 -7.35 15.71
N ASP A 196 1.41 -7.04 14.99
CA ASP A 196 0.10 -7.70 15.16
C ASP A 196 0.16 -9.20 14.78
N VAL A 197 0.81 -9.53 13.67
CA VAL A 197 0.98 -10.94 13.26
C VAL A 197 1.93 -11.68 14.19
N ALA A 198 3.04 -11.04 14.60
CA ALA A 198 3.99 -11.63 15.55
C ALA A 198 3.34 -11.94 16.90
N MET A 199 2.45 -11.07 17.42
CA MET A 199 1.68 -11.36 18.62
C MET A 199 0.78 -12.59 18.46
N ARG A 200 0.08 -12.70 17.34
CA ARG A 200 -0.79 -13.86 17.06
C ARG A 200 0.03 -15.14 16.86
N ASN A 201 1.22 -15.02 16.30
CA ASN A 201 2.18 -16.11 16.13
C ASN A 201 2.97 -16.42 17.42
N LYS A 202 2.69 -15.71 18.53
CA LYS A 202 3.39 -15.82 19.83
C LYS A 202 4.89 -15.50 19.77
N ASP A 203 5.34 -14.82 18.73
CA ASP A 203 6.70 -14.27 18.63
C ASP A 203 6.78 -12.90 19.32
N MET A 204 6.78 -12.93 20.66
CA MET A 204 6.79 -11.71 21.47
C MET A 204 8.06 -10.88 21.28
N LEU A 205 9.16 -11.50 20.84
CA LEU A 205 10.40 -10.74 20.57
C LEU A 205 10.27 -9.91 19.30
N ALA A 206 9.73 -10.48 18.21
CA ALA A 206 9.47 -9.74 16.99
C ALA A 206 8.41 -8.65 17.23
N ALA A 207 7.34 -8.95 17.96
CA ALA A 207 6.30 -7.99 18.31
C ALA A 207 6.86 -6.77 19.08
N GLU A 208 7.71 -7.01 20.10
CA GLU A 208 8.36 -5.92 20.85
C GLU A 208 9.20 -5.02 19.94
N LYS A 209 10.03 -5.63 19.08
CA LYS A 209 10.86 -4.89 18.13
C LYS A 209 10.03 -4.06 17.16
N ALA A 210 8.95 -4.63 16.64
CA ALA A 210 8.09 -3.96 15.67
C ALA A 210 7.36 -2.76 16.29
N TYR A 211 6.67 -2.93 17.41
CA TYR A 211 5.98 -1.82 18.09
C TYR A 211 6.96 -0.79 18.64
N GLY A 212 8.15 -1.20 19.10
CA GLY A 212 9.21 -0.28 19.50
C GLY A 212 9.61 0.67 18.37
N LYS A 213 9.82 0.12 17.16
CA LYS A 213 10.09 0.91 15.96
C LYS A 213 8.93 1.86 15.62
N VAL A 214 7.68 1.42 15.78
CA VAL A 214 6.49 2.28 15.54
C VAL A 214 6.53 3.49 16.47
N ILE A 215 6.70 3.28 17.78
CA ILE A 215 6.73 4.36 18.76
C ILE A 215 7.89 5.34 18.50
N GLU A 216 9.07 4.83 18.18
CA GLU A 216 10.24 5.66 17.89
C GLU A 216 10.00 6.54 16.66
N ARG A 217 9.51 5.95 15.56
CA ARG A 217 9.40 6.61 14.27
C ARG A 217 8.16 7.50 14.11
N SER A 218 7.11 7.23 14.87
CA SER A 218 5.89 8.05 14.88
C SER A 218 6.01 9.29 15.76
N LYS A 219 7.12 9.50 16.46
CA LYS A 219 7.31 10.65 17.36
C LYS A 219 7.09 11.97 16.63
N GLY A 220 6.18 12.81 17.15
CA GLY A 220 5.82 14.09 16.53
C GLY A 220 4.99 13.98 15.26
N SER A 221 4.46 12.81 14.93
CA SER A 221 3.61 12.55 13.76
C SER A 221 2.16 12.34 14.18
N SER A 222 1.21 12.75 13.32
CA SER A 222 -0.21 12.41 13.44
C SER A 222 -0.52 10.92 13.31
N LEU A 223 0.45 10.10 12.89
CA LEU A 223 0.33 8.64 12.81
C LEU A 223 0.53 7.93 14.15
N ARG A 224 0.94 8.66 15.19
CA ARG A 224 1.17 8.14 16.53
C ARG A 224 -0.15 7.90 17.25
N THR A 225 -0.35 6.71 17.79
CA THR A 225 -1.60 6.31 18.42
C THR A 225 -1.38 5.75 19.81
N VAL A 226 -2.40 5.84 20.67
CA VAL A 226 -2.42 5.24 22.02
C VAL A 226 -2.26 3.72 21.92
N ASP A 227 -2.84 3.09 20.89
CA ASP A 227 -2.80 1.64 20.68
C ASP A 227 -1.39 1.11 20.49
N ASP A 228 -0.49 1.88 19.87
CA ASP A 228 0.93 1.51 19.73
C ASP A 228 1.60 1.28 21.07
N PHE A 229 1.32 2.17 22.04
CA PHE A 229 1.85 2.08 23.42
C PHE A 229 1.20 0.94 24.19
N ALA A 230 -0.12 0.76 24.03
CA ALA A 230 -0.86 -0.31 24.69
C ALA A 230 -0.36 -1.68 24.22
N ASN A 231 -0.16 -1.85 22.90
CA ASN A 231 0.34 -3.10 22.34
C ASN A 231 1.78 -3.39 22.79
N LEU A 232 2.69 -2.40 22.74
CA LEU A 232 4.05 -2.59 23.28
C LEU A 232 4.04 -2.93 24.77
N SER A 233 3.22 -2.23 25.56
CA SER A 233 3.10 -2.48 26.99
C SER A 233 2.63 -3.92 27.27
N ARG A 234 1.63 -4.41 26.53
CA ARG A 234 1.14 -5.80 26.62
C ARG A 234 2.24 -6.82 26.31
N VAL A 235 2.95 -6.64 25.20
CA VAL A 235 4.07 -7.51 24.81
C VAL A 235 5.16 -7.55 25.88
N LEU A 236 5.52 -6.39 26.44
CA LEU A 236 6.52 -6.31 27.53
C LEU A 236 6.08 -7.06 28.78
N VAL A 237 4.80 -6.98 29.15
CA VAL A 237 4.24 -7.75 30.28
C VAL A 237 4.34 -9.25 30.00
N GLU A 238 3.93 -9.71 28.82
CA GLU A 238 3.99 -11.13 28.45
C GLU A 238 5.44 -11.68 28.44
N ARG A 239 6.43 -10.81 28.15
CA ARG A 239 7.86 -11.16 28.22
C ARG A 239 8.46 -11.01 29.63
N GLY A 240 7.68 -10.61 30.63
CA GLY A 240 8.14 -10.38 32.00
C GLY A 240 8.90 -9.06 32.21
N HIS A 241 8.94 -8.18 31.23
CA HIS A 241 9.62 -6.87 31.30
C HIS A 241 8.73 -5.79 31.95
N ILE A 242 8.31 -6.02 33.21
CA ILE A 242 7.30 -5.23 33.90
C ILE A 242 7.72 -3.76 34.07
N ASP A 243 8.98 -3.48 34.40
CA ASP A 243 9.44 -2.11 34.59
C ASP A 243 9.50 -1.33 33.27
N ALA A 244 9.87 -1.99 32.17
CA ALA A 244 9.80 -1.41 30.83
C ALA A 244 8.35 -1.09 30.44
N SER A 245 7.41 -2.00 30.72
CA SER A 245 5.98 -1.76 30.48
C SER A 245 5.45 -0.56 31.28
N ARG A 246 5.81 -0.44 32.56
CA ARG A 246 5.44 0.71 33.37
C ARG A 246 5.95 2.04 32.79
N LYS A 247 7.19 2.06 32.27
CA LYS A 247 7.77 3.22 31.62
C LYS A 247 6.96 3.60 30.35
N ILE A 248 6.64 2.64 29.50
CA ILE A 248 5.82 2.86 28.29
C ILE A 248 4.44 3.43 28.68
N ALA A 249 3.79 2.88 29.71
CA ALA A 249 2.51 3.37 30.19
C ALA A 249 2.60 4.81 30.76
N ALA A 250 3.71 5.16 31.42
CA ALA A 250 3.96 6.51 31.93
C ALA A 250 4.20 7.50 30.78
N ASP A 251 4.94 7.11 29.73
CA ASP A 251 5.18 7.91 28.53
C ASP A 251 3.85 8.15 27.79
N MET A 252 3.01 7.13 27.61
CA MET A 252 1.67 7.26 27.06
C MET A 252 0.82 8.29 27.83
N LYS A 253 0.73 8.15 29.17
CA LYS A 253 -0.02 9.10 30.01
C LYS A 253 0.51 10.53 29.92
N ARG A 254 1.82 10.73 29.72
CA ARG A 254 2.40 12.05 29.57
C ARG A 254 2.04 12.69 28.25
N GLU A 255 2.00 11.91 27.19
CA GLU A 255 1.75 12.36 25.82
C GLU A 255 0.28 12.74 25.60
N TRP A 256 -0.66 11.97 26.16
CA TRP A 256 -2.11 12.22 26.06
C TRP A 256 -2.73 12.72 27.37
N ARG A 257 -1.99 13.54 28.15
CA ARG A 257 -2.55 14.24 29.31
C ARG A 257 -3.44 15.38 28.82
N GLY A 258 -4.75 15.16 28.84
CA GLY A 258 -5.75 16.21 28.56
C GLY A 258 -6.72 15.94 27.43
N ASP A 259 -6.65 14.78 26.79
CA ASP A 259 -7.68 14.32 25.84
C ASP A 259 -8.75 13.47 26.53
#